data_551f0d5c13015495e26a9550e7d44cd6
#
_entry.id   551f0d5c13015495e26a9550e7d44cd6
#
_cell.length_a   1.000
_cell.length_b   1.000
_cell.length_c   1.000
_cell.angle_alpha   90.00
_cell.angle_beta   90.00
_cell.angle_gamma   90.00
#
_symmetry.space_group_name_H-M   'P 1'
#
loop_
_entity.id
_entity.type
_entity.pdbx_description
1 polymer ?
#
loop_
_entity_poly.entity_id
_entity_poly.type
_entity_poly.pdbx_seq_one_letter_code
_entity_poly.pdbx_strand_id
1 'polypeptide(L)'
;MPADERLRHDADANRTAGPFETEKFEKPDTIWLTAEMLGDSDPALTHHPELPVAFVFDEALLAQLKLSGKRLIFIAERLAELGQQRTVEVFRGDPVDLLADRALAATFSPVPGWRRRATSLQPAVVYPWPWLRTPTSGPINSFSAWRNSHTRKK
;
A
#
# COMPACT_ATOMS: atom_id res chain seq x y z
N MET A 1 19.03 -13.03 -13.66
CA MET A 1 18.86 -11.89 -12.75
C MET A 1 18.33 -12.40 -11.44
N PRO A 2 18.94 -12.06 -10.32
CA PRO A 2 18.31 -12.36 -9.04
C PRO A 2 16.95 -11.67 -9.02
N ALA A 3 15.89 -12.41 -8.70
CA ALA A 3 14.58 -11.83 -8.50
C ALA A 3 14.69 -10.77 -7.39
N ASP A 4 14.21 -9.58 -7.65
CA ASP A 4 14.22 -8.51 -6.67
C ASP A 4 13.50 -9.00 -5.41
N GLU A 5 14.22 -9.06 -4.32
CA GLU A 5 13.72 -9.61 -3.07
C GLU A 5 12.53 -8.82 -2.52
N ARG A 6 12.41 -7.54 -2.90
CA ARG A 6 11.28 -6.68 -2.54
C ARG A 6 9.96 -7.10 -3.17
N LEU A 7 10.01 -7.91 -4.22
CA LEU A 7 8.85 -8.37 -4.98
C LEU A 7 8.49 -9.82 -4.70
N ARG A 8 9.24 -10.48 -3.83
CA ARG A 8 8.84 -11.81 -3.35
C ARG A 8 7.57 -11.66 -2.52
N HIS A 9 6.70 -12.65 -2.63
CA HIS A 9 5.59 -12.78 -1.71
C HIS A 9 6.10 -12.72 -0.27
N ASP A 10 5.39 -11.98 0.57
CA ASP A 10 5.67 -11.97 1.99
C ASP A 10 5.76 -13.41 2.52
N ALA A 11 6.67 -13.65 3.45
CA ALA A 11 6.86 -14.97 4.05
C ALA A 11 5.55 -15.53 4.65
N ASP A 12 4.62 -14.64 4.96
CA ASP A 12 3.28 -14.96 5.46
C ASP A 12 2.24 -14.89 4.32
N ALA A 13 2.48 -15.64 3.25
CA ALA A 13 1.57 -15.73 2.09
C ALA A 13 0.14 -16.13 2.47
N ASN A 14 -0.06 -16.74 3.64
CA ASN A 14 -1.35 -17.13 4.16
C ASN A 14 -2.16 -15.98 4.77
N ARG A 15 -1.54 -14.80 4.93
CA ARG A 15 -2.13 -13.61 5.57
C ARG A 15 -2.09 -12.38 4.67
N THR A 16 -2.29 -12.55 3.38
CA THR A 16 -2.24 -11.43 2.42
C THR A 16 -3.24 -10.32 2.70
N ALA A 17 -4.32 -10.63 3.40
CA ALA A 17 -5.38 -9.69 3.74
C ALA A 17 -5.52 -9.41 5.24
N GLY A 18 -4.68 -10.02 6.07
CA GLY A 18 -4.72 -9.82 7.52
C GLY A 18 -4.22 -8.44 7.96
N PRO A 19 -4.46 -8.05 9.20
CA PRO A 19 -4.01 -6.77 9.72
C PRO A 19 -2.49 -6.64 9.65
N PHE A 20 -2.02 -5.42 9.50
CA PHE A 20 -0.63 -5.04 9.67
C PHE A 20 -0.54 -4.25 10.98
N GLU A 21 0.26 -4.74 11.92
CA GLU A 21 0.49 -4.07 13.20
C GLU A 21 1.76 -3.23 13.11
N THR A 22 1.71 -2.06 13.71
CA THR A 22 2.85 -1.14 13.80
C THR A 22 3.24 -0.93 15.26
N GLU A 23 4.53 -0.88 15.53
CA GLU A 23 5.09 -0.64 16.86
C GLU A 23 5.31 0.86 17.16
N LYS A 24 5.19 1.72 16.16
CA LYS A 24 5.37 3.17 16.34
C LYS A 24 4.09 3.82 16.84
N PHE A 25 4.24 4.61 17.91
CA PHE A 25 3.17 5.42 18.51
C PHE A 25 3.32 6.92 18.19
N GLU A 26 4.04 7.26 17.15
CA GLU A 26 4.24 8.63 16.72
C GLU A 26 3.04 9.15 15.94
N LYS A 27 2.76 10.45 16.06
CA LYS A 27 1.77 11.10 15.21
C LYS A 27 2.33 11.15 13.76
N PRO A 28 1.59 10.71 12.75
CA PRO A 28 2.07 10.78 11.37
C PRO A 28 2.23 12.24 10.90
N ASP A 29 3.22 12.46 10.05
CA ASP A 29 3.50 13.75 9.41
C ASP A 29 3.33 13.70 7.87
N THR A 30 3.30 12.50 7.29
CA THR A 30 3.26 12.28 5.85
C THR A 30 2.39 11.06 5.53
N ILE A 31 1.60 11.13 4.46
CA ILE A 31 0.86 9.97 3.94
C ILE A 31 1.72 9.26 2.89
N TRP A 32 2.03 7.99 3.12
CA TRP A 32 2.62 7.14 2.08
C TRP A 32 1.50 6.57 1.20
N LEU A 33 1.37 7.14 0.01
CA LEU A 33 0.36 6.74 -0.97
C LEU A 33 0.95 5.74 -1.97
N THR A 34 0.20 4.70 -2.28
CA THR A 34 0.57 3.70 -3.28
C THR A 34 -0.35 3.74 -4.49
N ALA A 35 0.08 3.15 -5.61
CA ALA A 35 -0.66 3.20 -6.88
C ALA A 35 -2.03 2.51 -6.84
N GLU A 36 -2.26 1.63 -5.86
CA GLU A 36 -3.52 0.93 -5.67
C GLU A 36 -4.59 1.80 -5.00
N MET A 37 -4.16 2.89 -4.32
CA MET A 37 -5.01 3.73 -3.47
C MET A 37 -4.98 5.21 -3.87
N LEU A 38 -5.09 5.47 -5.18
CA LEU A 38 -5.11 6.83 -5.74
C LEU A 38 -6.49 7.51 -5.71
N GLY A 39 -7.50 6.85 -5.14
CA GLY A 39 -8.85 7.39 -5.06
C GLY A 39 -9.08 8.27 -3.83
N ASP A 40 -10.05 9.18 -3.94
CA ASP A 40 -10.42 10.12 -2.86
C ASP A 40 -10.96 9.41 -1.61
N SER A 41 -11.34 8.14 -1.74
CA SER A 41 -11.84 7.29 -0.65
C SER A 41 -10.74 6.51 0.08
N ASP A 42 -9.47 6.75 -0.23
CA ASP A 42 -8.36 6.15 0.51
C ASP A 42 -8.47 6.48 2.02
N PRO A 43 -8.44 5.48 2.90
CA PRO A 43 -8.55 5.71 4.34
C PRO A 43 -7.51 6.66 4.91
N ALA A 44 -6.23 6.57 4.50
CA ALA A 44 -5.19 7.46 4.99
C ALA A 44 -5.44 8.92 4.53
N LEU A 45 -5.86 9.11 3.28
CA LEU A 45 -6.21 10.44 2.76
C LEU A 45 -7.41 11.06 3.49
N THR A 46 -8.42 10.25 3.80
CA THR A 46 -9.66 10.70 4.46
C THR A 46 -9.45 11.06 5.92
N HIS A 47 -8.61 10.29 6.64
CA HIS A 47 -8.32 10.55 8.05
C HIS A 47 -7.33 11.70 8.28
N HIS A 48 -6.52 12.02 7.27
CA HIS A 48 -5.50 13.05 7.35
C HIS A 48 -5.59 14.02 6.17
N PRO A 49 -6.66 14.83 6.08
CA PRO A 49 -6.85 15.76 4.97
C PRO A 49 -5.76 16.85 4.92
N GLU A 50 -5.11 17.13 6.04
CA GLU A 50 -4.10 18.18 6.20
C GLU A 50 -2.67 17.73 5.90
N LEU A 51 -2.39 16.42 5.93
CA LEU A 51 -1.02 15.94 5.77
C LEU A 51 -0.58 15.95 4.30
N PRO A 52 0.72 16.23 4.04
CA PRO A 52 1.30 16.06 2.73
C PRO A 52 1.32 14.57 2.34
N VAL A 53 1.26 14.34 1.04
CA VAL A 53 1.32 13.00 0.46
C VAL A 53 2.68 12.79 -0.17
N ALA A 54 3.30 11.65 0.11
CA ALA A 54 4.48 11.16 -0.58
C ALA A 54 4.12 9.95 -1.45
N PHE A 55 4.40 10.04 -2.73
CA PHE A 55 4.27 8.94 -3.69
C PHE A 55 5.63 8.60 -4.27
N VAL A 56 5.98 7.33 -4.28
CA VAL A 56 7.26 6.87 -4.83
C VAL A 56 7.00 5.96 -6.04
N PHE A 57 7.51 6.35 -7.20
CA PHE A 57 7.68 5.44 -8.32
C PHE A 57 8.82 4.48 -7.98
N ASP A 58 8.48 3.30 -7.48
CA ASP A 58 9.45 2.25 -7.15
C ASP A 58 10.09 1.71 -8.42
N GLU A 59 11.35 2.03 -8.65
CA GLU A 59 12.05 1.68 -9.90
C GLU A 59 12.14 0.18 -10.13
N ALA A 60 12.38 -0.59 -9.07
CA ALA A 60 12.45 -2.04 -9.19
C ALA A 60 11.09 -2.65 -9.53
N LEU A 61 10.03 -2.17 -8.88
CA LEU A 61 8.66 -2.59 -9.17
C LEU A 61 8.27 -2.23 -10.61
N LEU A 62 8.56 -1.02 -11.06
CA LEU A 62 8.28 -0.58 -12.43
C LEU A 62 9.03 -1.41 -13.49
N ALA A 63 10.31 -1.69 -13.26
CA ALA A 63 11.11 -2.52 -14.15
C ALA A 63 10.56 -3.93 -14.29
N GLN A 64 10.02 -4.49 -13.20
CA GLN A 64 9.49 -5.84 -13.19
C GLN A 64 8.06 -5.93 -13.74
N LEU A 65 7.19 -5.00 -13.40
CA LEU A 65 5.78 -5.02 -13.83
C LEU A 65 5.60 -4.62 -15.29
N LYS A 66 6.58 -3.95 -15.90
CA LYS A 66 6.51 -3.46 -17.29
C LYS A 66 5.19 -2.73 -17.56
N LEU A 67 4.83 -1.80 -16.71
CA LEU A 67 3.58 -1.05 -16.82
C LEU A 67 3.49 -0.34 -18.16
N SER A 68 2.28 -0.33 -18.74
CA SER A 68 2.03 0.42 -19.96
C SER A 68 2.15 1.93 -19.72
N GLY A 69 2.55 2.69 -20.76
CA GLY A 69 2.59 4.14 -20.69
C GLY A 69 1.25 4.76 -20.28
N LYS A 70 0.13 4.18 -20.72
CA LYS A 70 -1.22 4.62 -20.34
C LYS A 70 -1.45 4.55 -18.82
N ARG A 71 -0.96 3.50 -18.17
CA ARG A 71 -1.09 3.35 -16.72
C ARG A 71 -0.21 4.34 -15.97
N LEU A 72 0.99 4.61 -16.46
CA LEU A 72 1.87 5.63 -15.88
C LEU A 72 1.27 7.03 -16.02
N ILE A 73 0.69 7.35 -17.17
CA ILE A 73 -0.01 8.62 -17.40
C ILE A 73 -1.19 8.76 -16.43
N PHE A 74 -2.02 7.72 -16.30
CA PHE A 74 -3.14 7.72 -15.35
C PHE A 74 -2.69 8.01 -13.91
N ILE A 75 -1.62 7.35 -13.45
CA ILE A 75 -1.06 7.60 -12.12
C ILE A 75 -0.61 9.07 -11.99
N ALA A 76 0.11 9.58 -12.98
CA ALA A 76 0.60 10.96 -12.97
C ALA A 76 -0.55 11.99 -12.96
N GLU A 77 -1.60 11.77 -13.75
CA GLU A 77 -2.79 12.62 -13.77
C GLU A 77 -3.52 12.63 -12.43
N ARG A 78 -3.70 11.44 -11.81
CA ARG A 78 -4.33 11.36 -10.48
C ARG A 78 -3.50 12.04 -9.40
N LEU A 79 -2.18 11.94 -9.43
CA LEU A 79 -1.30 12.67 -8.52
C LEU A 79 -1.38 14.18 -8.74
N ALA A 80 -1.47 14.63 -9.99
CA ALA A 80 -1.63 16.04 -10.33
C ALA A 80 -2.99 16.60 -9.84
N GLU A 81 -4.08 15.86 -9.99
CA GLU A 81 -5.39 16.24 -9.45
C GLU A 81 -5.36 16.33 -7.92
N LEU A 82 -4.77 15.37 -7.24
CA LEU A 82 -4.59 15.39 -5.79
C LEU A 82 -3.73 16.59 -5.35
N GLY A 83 -2.73 16.94 -6.14
CA GLY A 83 -1.87 18.10 -5.92
C GLY A 83 -2.57 19.46 -5.98
N GLN A 84 -3.78 19.53 -6.55
CA GLN A 84 -4.61 20.74 -6.52
C GLN A 84 -5.28 20.97 -5.15
N GLN A 85 -5.40 19.91 -4.35
CA GLN A 85 -6.11 19.94 -3.07
C GLN A 85 -5.16 19.90 -1.87
N ARG A 86 -3.97 19.32 -2.03
CA ARG A 86 -2.96 19.17 -0.96
C ARG A 86 -1.55 19.07 -1.52
N THR A 87 -0.56 19.19 -0.66
CA THR A 87 0.83 18.99 -1.06
C THR A 87 1.08 17.54 -1.42
N VAL A 88 1.59 17.30 -2.63
CA VAL A 88 1.98 15.98 -3.14
C VAL A 88 3.44 16.03 -3.55
N GLU A 89 4.24 15.20 -2.91
CA GLU A 89 5.65 14.99 -3.23
C GLU A 89 5.78 13.69 -4.03
N VAL A 90 6.40 13.76 -5.18
CA VAL A 90 6.58 12.61 -6.08
C VAL A 90 8.06 12.30 -6.19
N PHE A 91 8.41 11.06 -5.86
CA PHE A 91 9.78 10.57 -5.88
C PHE A 91 9.92 9.41 -6.88
N ARG A 92 11.14 9.10 -7.22
CA ARG A 92 11.53 7.92 -7.97
C ARG A 92 12.69 7.23 -7.27
N GLY A 93 12.58 5.92 -7.03
CA GLY A 93 13.64 5.17 -6.36
C GLY A 93 13.09 4.07 -5.44
N ASP A 94 13.79 3.82 -4.34
CA ASP A 94 13.34 2.87 -3.32
C ASP A 94 12.50 3.60 -2.24
N PRO A 95 11.24 3.20 -2.02
CA PRO A 95 10.42 3.81 -0.98
C PRO A 95 11.04 3.74 0.42
N VAL A 96 11.75 2.65 0.73
CA VAL A 96 12.37 2.47 2.05
C VAL A 96 13.45 3.51 2.29
N ASP A 97 14.29 3.76 1.29
CA ASP A 97 15.37 4.76 1.40
C ASP A 97 14.82 6.19 1.43
N LEU A 98 13.80 6.47 0.62
CA LEU A 98 13.28 7.82 0.43
C LEU A 98 12.35 8.29 1.55
N LEU A 99 11.72 7.38 2.28
CA LEU A 99 10.71 7.69 3.30
C LEU A 99 11.13 7.29 4.72
N ALA A 100 12.37 6.82 4.91
CA ALA A 100 12.85 6.29 6.19
C ALA A 100 12.75 7.28 7.36
N ASP A 101 12.89 8.58 7.08
CA ASP A 101 12.94 9.64 8.10
C ASP A 101 11.54 10.22 8.43
N ARG A 102 10.47 9.67 7.84
CA ARG A 102 9.11 10.21 7.99
C ARG A 102 8.26 9.35 8.90
N ALA A 103 7.39 10.01 9.66
CA ALA A 103 6.33 9.34 10.41
C ALA A 103 5.11 9.12 9.49
N LEU A 104 4.98 7.92 8.95
CA LEU A 104 4.05 7.65 7.85
C LEU A 104 2.66 7.24 8.34
N ALA A 105 1.63 7.78 7.69
CA ALA A 105 0.31 7.17 7.63
C ALA A 105 0.18 6.42 6.30
N ALA A 106 -0.33 5.20 6.32
CA ALA A 106 -0.52 4.40 5.13
C ALA A 106 -1.83 3.62 5.16
N THR A 107 -2.33 3.25 4.01
CA THR A 107 -3.40 2.25 3.89
C THR A 107 -2.78 0.92 3.51
N PHE A 108 -3.17 -0.13 4.22
CA PHE A 108 -2.73 -1.49 3.90
C PHE A 108 -3.01 -1.81 2.42
N SER A 109 -2.05 -2.40 1.74
CA SER A 109 -2.21 -2.89 0.37
C SER A 109 -1.95 -4.40 0.30
N PRO A 110 -2.81 -5.19 -0.36
CA PRO A 110 -2.59 -6.62 -0.55
C PRO A 110 -1.56 -6.93 -1.65
N VAL A 111 -0.92 -5.93 -2.21
CA VAL A 111 0.06 -6.09 -3.29
C VAL A 111 1.33 -6.77 -2.77
N PRO A 112 1.91 -7.72 -3.53
CA PRO A 112 3.16 -8.35 -3.16
C PRO A 112 4.27 -7.36 -2.84
N GLY A 113 5.00 -7.61 -1.75
CA GLY A 113 6.09 -6.76 -1.28
C GLY A 113 5.68 -5.55 -0.45
N TRP A 114 4.39 -5.21 -0.35
CA TRP A 114 3.94 -4.09 0.48
C TRP A 114 4.28 -4.30 1.95
N ARG A 115 3.97 -5.49 2.51
CA ARG A 115 4.26 -5.80 3.93
C ARG A 115 5.74 -5.68 4.26
N ARG A 116 6.62 -6.14 3.36
CA ARG A 116 8.07 -6.04 3.57
C ARG A 116 8.52 -4.58 3.63
N ARG A 117 8.05 -3.74 2.70
CA ARG A 117 8.34 -2.31 2.73
C ARG A 117 7.79 -1.64 3.99
N ALA A 118 6.56 -1.95 4.36
CA ALA A 118 5.94 -1.44 5.58
C ALA A 118 6.69 -1.90 6.85
N THR A 119 7.16 -3.15 6.89
CA THR A 119 8.00 -3.64 8.00
C THR A 119 9.30 -2.85 8.13
N SER A 120 9.94 -2.50 7.02
CA SER A 120 11.18 -1.69 7.03
C SER A 120 10.90 -0.23 7.39
N LEU A 121 9.81 0.34 6.89
CA LEU A 121 9.43 1.74 7.13
C LEU A 121 8.80 1.98 8.50
N GLN A 122 8.16 0.96 9.09
CA GLN A 122 7.44 1.06 10.36
C GLN A 122 6.49 2.27 10.40
N PRO A 123 5.42 2.32 9.59
CA PRO A 123 4.50 3.43 9.59
C PRO A 123 3.93 3.70 10.98
N ALA A 124 3.70 4.97 11.31
CA ALA A 124 3.08 5.38 12.57
C ALA A 124 1.64 4.87 12.70
N VAL A 125 0.92 4.82 11.58
CA VAL A 125 -0.44 4.26 11.52
C VAL A 125 -0.67 3.58 10.16
N VAL A 126 -1.37 2.45 10.20
CA VAL A 126 -1.81 1.72 9.01
C VAL A 126 -3.31 1.51 9.07
N TYR A 127 -4.02 2.06 8.09
CA TYR A 127 -5.45 1.87 7.93
C TYR A 127 -5.75 0.58 7.18
N PRO A 128 -6.86 -0.11 7.50
CA PRO A 128 -7.24 -1.32 6.79
C PRO A 128 -7.60 -1.02 5.33
N TRP A 129 -7.32 -1.96 4.44
CA TRP A 129 -7.83 -1.94 3.08
C TRP A 129 -9.37 -1.94 3.10
N PRO A 130 -10.04 -1.14 2.26
CA PRO A 130 -11.50 -1.06 2.24
C PRO A 130 -12.13 -2.27 1.55
N TRP A 131 -12.09 -3.41 2.21
CA TRP A 131 -12.64 -4.65 1.70
C TRP A 131 -14.17 -4.58 1.60
N LEU A 132 -14.73 -5.10 0.52
CA LEU A 132 -16.19 -5.30 0.39
C LEU A 132 -16.71 -6.36 1.38
N ARG A 133 -15.85 -7.29 1.76
CA ARG A 133 -16.11 -8.30 2.80
C ARG A 133 -14.87 -8.47 3.66
N THR A 134 -15.08 -8.63 4.94
CA THR A 134 -13.98 -8.88 5.88
C THR A 134 -13.19 -10.12 5.43
N PRO A 135 -11.88 -10.00 5.23
CA PRO A 135 -11.05 -11.13 4.87
C PRO A 135 -10.99 -12.16 5.99
N THR A 136 -10.81 -13.42 5.65
CA THR A 136 -10.61 -14.50 6.59
C THR A 136 -9.13 -14.59 6.99
N SER A 137 -8.87 -15.07 8.20
CA SER A 137 -7.51 -15.23 8.72
C SER A 137 -6.76 -16.46 8.19
N GLY A 138 -7.42 -17.32 7.42
CA GLY A 138 -6.84 -18.53 6.87
C GLY A 138 -6.31 -18.39 5.44
N PRO A 139 -5.54 -19.36 4.94
CA PRO A 139 -5.05 -19.37 3.57
C PRO A 139 -6.21 -19.46 2.58
N ILE A 140 -6.20 -18.62 1.56
CA ILE A 140 -7.19 -18.62 0.48
C ILE A 140 -6.49 -19.02 -0.82
N ASN A 141 -6.45 -20.32 -1.06
CA ASN A 141 -5.74 -20.89 -2.22
C ASN A 141 -6.63 -20.99 -3.46
N SER A 142 -7.95 -20.79 -3.31
CA SER A 142 -8.91 -20.90 -4.41
C SER A 142 -10.19 -20.10 -4.10
N PHE A 143 -10.96 -19.82 -5.16
CA PHE A 143 -12.29 -19.22 -5.02
C PHE A 143 -13.23 -20.06 -4.16
N SER A 144 -13.17 -21.40 -4.29
CA SER A 144 -13.99 -22.31 -3.48
C SER A 144 -13.65 -22.24 -2.00
N ALA A 145 -12.35 -22.15 -1.65
CA ALA A 145 -11.91 -21.96 -0.27
C ALA A 145 -12.41 -20.62 0.29
N TRP A 146 -12.32 -19.55 -0.49
CA TRP A 146 -12.85 -18.24 -0.12
C TRP A 146 -14.36 -18.27 0.10
N ARG A 147 -15.13 -18.83 -0.84
CA ARG A 147 -16.58 -18.97 -0.73
C ARG A 147 -16.99 -19.73 0.52
N ASN A 148 -16.36 -20.87 0.79
CA ASN A 148 -16.68 -21.72 1.93
C ASN A 148 -16.35 -21.06 3.27
N SER A 149 -15.32 -20.23 3.33
CA SER A 149 -14.96 -19.49 4.54
C SER A 149 -16.01 -18.43 4.92
N HIS A 150 -16.78 -17.93 3.94
CA HIS A 150 -17.82 -16.93 4.14
C HIS A 150 -19.23 -17.52 4.36
N THR A 151 -19.46 -18.78 3.98
CA THR A 151 -20.75 -19.45 4.14
C THR A 151 -20.92 -20.20 5.48
N ARG A 152 -19.84 -20.41 6.21
CA ARG A 152 -19.84 -21.15 7.49
C ARG A 152 -20.30 -20.36 8.73
N LYS A 153 -20.74 -19.11 8.58
CA LYS A 153 -21.35 -18.33 9.66
C LYS A 153 -22.88 -18.33 9.49
N LYS A 154 -23.51 -19.42 9.88
CA LYS A 154 -24.89 -19.44 10.33
C LYS A 154 -24.94 -20.04 11.73
#